data_1c2e3fb065154340ed3412aeb7b8fb6e
#
_entry.id   1c2e3fb065154340ed3412aeb7b8fb6e
#
_cell.length_a   1.000
_cell.length_b   1.000
_cell.length_c   1.000
_cell.angle_alpha   90.00
_cell.angle_beta   90.00
_cell.angle_gamma   90.00
#
_symmetry.space_group_name_H-M   'P 1'
#
loop_
_entity.id
_entity.type
_entity.pdbx_description
1 polymer ?
#
loop_
_entity_poly.entity_id
_entity_poly.type
_entity_poly.pdbx_seq_one_letter_code
_entity_poly.pdbx_strand_id
1 'polypeptide(L)'
;VLCLVVYCYMGYMRQSAESIFAVFPLLAVGITPILGSYVDHKGKAASMLVLGSLLLIVCHLTFAFVLPQFKSSQVGGVIVAYVTILVLGASFSLVPASLWPSVPKLVDAKIIGSAYALIFWIQNIGLWLFPLLIGKVLDKTNVGVTDPTQLNYTAPLVMLAGLGVIALIIGLTLKVVD
;
A
#
# COMPACT_ATOMS: atom_id res chain seq x y z
N VAL A 1 4.11 -4.20 -9.12
CA VAL A 1 4.67 -5.26 -8.24
C VAL A 1 3.58 -6.23 -7.83
N LEU A 2 2.54 -5.81 -7.06
CA LEU A 2 1.52 -6.72 -6.51
C LEU A 2 0.75 -7.52 -7.57
N CYS A 3 0.39 -6.91 -8.70
CA CYS A 3 -0.21 -7.61 -9.84
C CYS A 3 0.72 -8.72 -10.38
N LEU A 4 2.02 -8.40 -10.53
CA LEU A 4 3.02 -9.37 -10.96
C LEU A 4 3.24 -10.49 -9.95
N VAL A 5 3.15 -10.19 -8.65
CA VAL A 5 3.21 -11.20 -7.58
C VAL A 5 2.05 -12.20 -7.70
N VAL A 6 0.83 -11.72 -7.89
CA VAL A 6 -0.35 -12.57 -8.11
C VAL A 6 -0.18 -13.41 -9.38
N TYR A 7 0.27 -12.80 -10.47
CA TYR A 7 0.56 -13.49 -11.73
C TYR A 7 1.60 -14.63 -11.53
N CYS A 8 2.74 -14.33 -10.90
CA CYS A 8 3.82 -15.30 -10.71
C CYS A 8 3.46 -16.45 -9.76
N TYR A 9 2.81 -16.13 -8.65
CA TYR A 9 2.53 -17.16 -7.63
C TYR A 9 1.28 -17.98 -7.90
N MET A 10 0.31 -17.43 -8.64
CA MET A 10 -0.96 -18.09 -8.88
C MET A 10 -1.04 -18.78 -10.26
N GLY A 11 -0.08 -18.53 -11.17
CA GLY A 11 -0.10 -19.09 -12.52
C GLY A 11 -1.28 -18.62 -13.37
N TYR A 12 -1.94 -17.52 -12.99
CA TYR A 12 -3.05 -16.96 -13.74
C TYR A 12 -2.56 -16.25 -15.00
N MET A 13 -3.43 -16.19 -16.02
CA MET A 13 -3.19 -15.26 -17.12
C MET A 13 -3.05 -13.84 -16.54
N ARG A 14 -2.14 -13.05 -17.11
CA ARG A 14 -1.87 -11.67 -16.70
C ARG A 14 -3.15 -10.83 -16.56
N GLN A 15 -4.09 -11.01 -17.49
CA GLN A 15 -5.38 -10.32 -17.47
C GLN A 15 -6.21 -10.62 -16.23
N SER A 16 -6.19 -11.87 -15.74
CA SER A 16 -6.90 -12.25 -14.49
C SER A 16 -6.24 -11.61 -13.26
N ALA A 17 -4.92 -11.55 -13.21
CA ALA A 17 -4.19 -10.89 -12.13
C ALA A 17 -4.44 -9.36 -12.11
N GLU A 18 -4.54 -8.73 -13.29
CA GLU A 18 -4.89 -7.32 -13.43
C GLU A 18 -6.33 -7.04 -12.96
N SER A 19 -7.28 -7.95 -13.27
CA SER A 19 -8.68 -7.84 -12.79
C SER A 19 -8.79 -7.95 -11.28
N ILE A 20 -8.04 -8.85 -10.66
CA ILE A 20 -7.98 -8.97 -9.19
C ILE A 20 -7.44 -7.65 -8.59
N PHE A 21 -6.39 -7.10 -9.16
CA PHE A 21 -5.80 -5.85 -8.68
C PHE A 21 -6.70 -4.64 -8.90
N ALA A 22 -7.58 -4.63 -9.91
CA ALA A 22 -8.54 -3.55 -10.17
C ALA A 22 -9.56 -3.37 -9.02
N VAL A 23 -9.80 -4.39 -8.20
CA VAL A 23 -10.66 -4.30 -7.01
C VAL A 23 -10.10 -3.31 -5.98
N PHE A 24 -8.77 -3.19 -5.86
CA PHE A 24 -8.11 -2.27 -4.95
C PHE A 24 -8.53 -0.80 -5.11
N PRO A 25 -8.39 -0.15 -6.29
CA PRO A 25 -8.80 1.24 -6.46
C PRO A 25 -10.32 1.44 -6.36
N LEU A 26 -11.12 0.47 -6.81
CA LEU A 26 -12.57 0.55 -6.69
C LEU A 26 -13.01 0.58 -5.22
N LEU A 27 -12.43 -0.27 -4.40
CA LEU A 27 -12.68 -0.28 -2.96
C LEU A 27 -12.24 1.04 -2.31
N ALA A 28 -11.08 1.57 -2.70
CA ALA A 28 -10.56 2.83 -2.18
C ALA A 28 -11.52 4.00 -2.48
N VAL A 29 -12.05 4.07 -3.70
CA VAL A 29 -13.05 5.11 -4.08
C VAL A 29 -14.29 5.05 -3.19
N GLY A 30 -14.78 3.86 -2.86
CA GLY A 30 -15.96 3.68 -2.00
C GLY A 30 -15.70 3.97 -0.53
N ILE A 31 -14.57 3.53 0.00
CA ILE A 31 -14.26 3.60 1.44
C ILE A 31 -13.71 4.97 1.85
N THR A 32 -12.91 5.63 1.01
CA THR A 32 -12.25 6.89 1.37
C THR A 32 -13.22 7.98 1.85
N PRO A 33 -14.37 8.25 1.20
CA PRO A 33 -15.32 9.27 1.68
C PRO A 33 -15.91 8.92 3.05
N ILE A 34 -16.19 7.63 3.29
CA ILE A 34 -16.76 7.15 4.57
C ILE A 34 -15.75 7.37 5.70
N LEU A 35 -14.50 6.98 5.47
CA LEU A 35 -13.42 7.17 6.43
C LEU A 35 -13.08 8.65 6.64
N GLY A 36 -13.09 9.47 5.59
CA GLY A 36 -12.90 10.91 5.67
C GLY A 36 -13.95 11.57 6.56
N SER A 37 -15.23 11.25 6.34
CA SER A 37 -16.32 11.71 7.19
C SER A 37 -16.16 11.29 8.65
N TYR A 38 -15.72 10.06 8.90
CA TYR A 38 -15.44 9.60 10.25
C TYR A 38 -14.31 10.40 10.92
N VAL A 39 -13.22 10.66 10.22
CA VAL A 39 -12.08 11.45 10.71
C VAL A 39 -12.51 12.89 11.00
N ASP A 40 -13.31 13.49 10.13
CA ASP A 40 -13.81 14.86 10.31
C ASP A 40 -14.68 15.00 11.59
N HIS A 41 -15.50 14.00 11.87
CA HIS A 41 -16.38 14.01 13.05
C HIS A 41 -15.67 13.62 14.36
N LYS A 42 -14.73 12.68 14.30
CA LYS A 42 -14.06 12.12 15.50
C LYS A 42 -12.67 12.69 15.76
N GLY A 43 -12.05 13.37 14.80
CA GLY A 43 -10.74 14.00 14.95
C GLY A 43 -9.57 13.02 15.16
N LYS A 44 -9.74 11.70 14.90
CA LYS A 44 -8.71 10.68 15.16
C LYS A 44 -7.79 10.39 13.97
N ALA A 45 -7.29 11.43 13.30
CA ALA A 45 -6.45 11.29 12.12
C ALA A 45 -5.18 10.46 12.37
N ALA A 46 -4.44 10.74 13.43
CA ALA A 46 -3.23 9.99 13.78
C ALA A 46 -3.50 8.50 14.05
N SER A 47 -4.62 8.16 14.71
CA SER A 47 -4.99 6.76 14.96
C SER A 47 -5.32 6.02 13.65
N MET A 48 -5.92 6.70 12.67
CA MET A 48 -6.20 6.13 11.34
C MET A 48 -4.93 5.90 10.54
N LEU A 49 -3.95 6.81 10.61
CA LEU A 49 -2.64 6.62 10.01
C LEU A 49 -1.90 5.41 10.60
N VAL A 50 -1.93 5.24 11.92
CA VAL A 50 -1.37 4.07 12.60
C VAL A 50 -2.05 2.79 12.14
N LEU A 51 -3.39 2.76 12.09
CA LEU A 51 -4.14 1.59 11.62
C LEU A 51 -3.81 1.27 10.14
N GLY A 52 -3.80 2.29 9.28
CA GLY A 52 -3.44 2.12 7.87
C GLY A 52 -2.03 1.54 7.69
N SER A 53 -1.05 2.05 8.44
CA SER A 53 0.33 1.55 8.38
C SER A 53 0.44 0.09 8.86
N LEU A 54 -0.25 -0.29 9.92
CA LEU A 54 -0.28 -1.68 10.40
C LEU A 54 -0.90 -2.62 9.36
N LEU A 55 -2.04 -2.26 8.78
CA LEU A 55 -2.69 -3.06 7.74
C LEU A 55 -1.78 -3.18 6.50
N LEU A 56 -1.10 -2.10 6.12
CA LEU A 56 -0.16 -2.10 5.00
C LEU A 56 0.98 -3.11 5.23
N ILE A 57 1.58 -3.11 6.42
CA ILE A 57 2.64 -4.06 6.78
C ILE A 57 2.12 -5.50 6.68
N VAL A 58 0.98 -5.78 7.30
CA VAL A 58 0.36 -7.12 7.27
C VAL A 58 0.11 -7.58 5.84
N CYS A 59 -0.44 -6.72 4.98
CA CYS A 59 -0.69 -7.05 3.58
C CYS A 59 0.60 -7.42 2.83
N HIS A 60 1.65 -6.60 2.96
CA HIS A 60 2.90 -6.88 2.25
C HIS A 60 3.60 -8.13 2.76
N LEU A 61 3.55 -8.40 4.08
CA LEU A 61 4.09 -9.64 4.64
C LEU A 61 3.25 -10.87 4.22
N THR A 62 1.93 -10.72 4.11
CA THR A 62 1.07 -11.79 3.58
C THR A 62 1.43 -12.12 2.13
N PHE A 63 1.61 -11.13 1.28
CA PHE A 63 2.07 -11.34 -0.10
C PHE A 63 3.49 -11.93 -0.17
N ALA A 64 4.38 -11.55 0.75
CA ALA A 64 5.77 -12.01 0.76
C ALA A 64 5.92 -13.48 1.22
N PHE A 65 5.17 -13.88 2.25
CA PHE A 65 5.42 -15.15 2.94
C PHE A 65 4.23 -16.13 2.93
N VAL A 66 2.98 -15.63 2.91
CA VAL A 66 1.80 -16.48 2.97
C VAL A 66 1.37 -16.92 1.58
N LEU A 67 1.23 -15.99 0.64
CA LEU A 67 0.77 -16.29 -0.71
C LEU A 67 1.64 -17.34 -1.44
N PRO A 68 2.98 -17.35 -1.33
CA PRO A 68 3.82 -18.37 -1.96
C PRO A 68 3.54 -19.80 -1.49
N GLN A 69 3.01 -19.97 -0.27
CA GLN A 69 2.69 -21.30 0.28
C GLN A 69 1.49 -21.94 -0.41
N PHE A 70 0.65 -21.16 -1.08
CA PHE A 70 -0.55 -21.63 -1.78
C PHE A 70 -0.33 -21.92 -3.28
N LYS A 71 0.92 -22.00 -3.75
CA LYS A 71 1.23 -22.32 -5.16
C LYS A 71 0.56 -23.62 -5.66
N SER A 72 0.39 -24.61 -4.78
CA SER A 72 -0.26 -25.89 -5.08
C SER A 72 -1.78 -25.87 -4.91
N SER A 73 -2.34 -24.86 -4.25
CA SER A 73 -3.78 -24.72 -3.99
C SER A 73 -4.33 -23.49 -4.69
N GLN A 74 -4.82 -23.67 -5.91
CA GLN A 74 -5.34 -22.60 -6.74
C GLN A 74 -6.46 -21.80 -6.04
N VAL A 75 -7.43 -22.50 -5.42
CA VAL A 75 -8.56 -21.87 -4.72
C VAL A 75 -8.10 -21.12 -3.47
N GLY A 76 -7.25 -21.74 -2.64
CA GLY A 76 -6.73 -21.12 -1.43
C GLY A 76 -5.93 -19.86 -1.70
N GLY A 77 -5.05 -19.90 -2.70
CA GLY A 77 -4.25 -18.75 -3.10
C GLY A 77 -5.09 -17.57 -3.62
N VAL A 78 -6.14 -17.86 -4.41
CA VAL A 78 -7.08 -16.82 -4.88
C VAL A 78 -7.77 -16.14 -3.71
N ILE A 79 -8.28 -16.91 -2.74
CA ILE A 79 -8.94 -16.34 -1.56
C ILE A 79 -7.98 -15.45 -0.79
N VAL A 80 -6.74 -15.91 -0.52
CA VAL A 80 -5.73 -15.14 0.18
C VAL A 80 -5.40 -13.85 -0.59
N ALA A 81 -5.23 -13.93 -1.92
CA ALA A 81 -4.94 -12.75 -2.74
C ALA A 81 -6.08 -11.72 -2.69
N TYR A 82 -7.33 -12.15 -2.87
CA TYR A 82 -8.49 -11.25 -2.81
C TYR A 82 -8.65 -10.60 -1.43
N VAL A 83 -8.61 -11.38 -0.35
CA VAL A 83 -8.73 -10.86 1.02
C VAL A 83 -7.61 -9.84 1.29
N THR A 84 -6.38 -10.16 0.91
CA THR A 84 -5.24 -9.26 1.13
C THR A 84 -5.37 -7.97 0.31
N ILE A 85 -5.87 -8.03 -0.93
CA ILE A 85 -6.12 -6.84 -1.76
C ILE A 85 -7.26 -5.98 -1.20
N LEU A 86 -8.32 -6.58 -0.67
CA LEU A 86 -9.40 -5.85 -0.01
C LEU A 86 -8.88 -5.11 1.23
N VAL A 87 -8.08 -5.77 2.06
CA VAL A 87 -7.46 -5.15 3.24
C VAL A 87 -6.47 -4.06 2.82
N LEU A 88 -5.72 -4.28 1.74
CA LEU A 88 -4.80 -3.27 1.18
C LEU A 88 -5.56 -2.03 0.70
N GLY A 89 -6.70 -2.20 0.03
CA GLY A 89 -7.57 -1.10 -0.41
C GLY A 89 -8.09 -0.28 0.77
N ALA A 90 -8.54 -0.94 1.83
CA ALA A 90 -8.94 -0.29 3.07
C ALA A 90 -7.76 0.47 3.72
N SER A 91 -6.59 -0.17 3.82
CA SER A 91 -5.37 0.44 4.34
C SER A 91 -4.97 1.69 3.56
N PHE A 92 -4.97 1.61 2.23
CA PHE A 92 -4.66 2.74 1.37
C PHE A 92 -5.65 3.90 1.53
N SER A 93 -6.93 3.61 1.74
CA SER A 93 -7.98 4.63 1.92
C SER A 93 -7.82 5.40 3.23
N LEU A 94 -7.25 4.79 4.27
CA LEU A 94 -7.05 5.44 5.57
C LEU A 94 -6.08 6.63 5.51
N VAL A 95 -5.05 6.56 4.66
CA VAL A 95 -4.04 7.62 4.55
C VAL A 95 -4.63 8.92 3.97
N PRO A 96 -5.22 8.94 2.76
CA PRO A 96 -5.80 10.16 2.21
C PRO A 96 -6.99 10.66 3.04
N ALA A 97 -7.83 9.76 3.58
CA ALA A 97 -8.94 10.13 4.44
C ALA A 97 -8.50 10.85 5.73
N SER A 98 -7.30 10.58 6.21
CA SER A 98 -6.74 11.22 7.41
C SER A 98 -5.92 12.46 7.08
N LEU A 99 -5.08 12.38 6.05
CA LEU A 99 -4.08 13.41 5.73
C LEU A 99 -4.73 14.66 5.13
N TRP A 100 -5.56 14.49 4.09
CA TRP A 100 -6.10 15.63 3.33
C TRP A 100 -6.98 16.56 4.16
N PRO A 101 -7.92 16.06 4.99
CA PRO A 101 -8.71 16.95 5.86
C PRO A 101 -7.92 17.59 6.99
N SER A 102 -6.76 17.05 7.35
CA SER A 102 -5.93 17.59 8.43
C SER A 102 -5.11 18.80 8.01
N VAL A 103 -4.71 18.89 6.72
CA VAL A 103 -3.87 20.00 6.23
C VAL A 103 -4.49 21.38 6.47
N PRO A 104 -5.76 21.65 6.12
CA PRO A 104 -6.37 22.95 6.36
C PRO A 104 -6.52 23.31 7.85
N LYS A 105 -6.44 22.35 8.75
CA LYS A 105 -6.50 22.56 10.21
C LYS A 105 -5.14 22.94 10.80
N LEU A 106 -4.05 22.66 10.07
CA LEU A 106 -2.67 22.85 10.54
C LEU A 106 -1.99 24.09 9.97
N VAL A 107 -2.50 24.63 8.85
CA VAL A 107 -1.86 25.77 8.16
C VAL A 107 -2.85 26.91 7.95
N ASP A 108 -2.33 28.14 7.88
CA ASP A 108 -3.14 29.32 7.60
C ASP A 108 -3.80 29.21 6.19
N ALA A 109 -5.04 29.70 6.06
CA ALA A 109 -5.81 29.69 4.83
C ALA A 109 -5.04 30.31 3.63
N LYS A 110 -4.19 31.29 3.88
CA LYS A 110 -3.38 31.96 2.84
C LYS A 110 -2.32 31.08 2.20
N ILE A 111 -1.87 30.03 2.88
CA ILE A 111 -0.77 29.16 2.43
C ILE A 111 -1.19 27.72 2.19
N ILE A 112 -2.49 27.40 2.28
CA ILE A 112 -3.02 26.03 2.04
C ILE A 112 -2.55 25.48 0.69
N GLY A 113 -2.62 26.29 -0.38
CA GLY A 113 -2.17 25.88 -1.72
C GLY A 113 -0.69 25.50 -1.76
N SER A 114 0.17 26.27 -1.09
CA SER A 114 1.61 25.98 -0.98
C SER A 114 1.87 24.71 -0.16
N ALA A 115 1.10 24.49 0.90
CA ALA A 115 1.21 23.27 1.72
C ALA A 115 0.87 22.03 0.91
N TYR A 116 -0.24 22.02 0.16
CA TYR A 116 -0.58 20.94 -0.74
C TYR A 116 0.46 20.73 -1.85
N ALA A 117 0.96 21.82 -2.44
CA ALA A 117 2.01 21.75 -3.47
C ALA A 117 3.27 21.05 -2.94
N LEU A 118 3.69 21.38 -1.72
CA LEU A 118 4.85 20.75 -1.07
C LEU A 118 4.61 19.25 -0.82
N ILE A 119 3.42 18.88 -0.32
CA ILE A 119 3.06 17.48 -0.08
C ILE A 119 3.09 16.71 -1.40
N PHE A 120 2.48 17.24 -2.46
CA PHE A 120 2.50 16.60 -3.79
C PHE A 120 3.90 16.49 -4.37
N TRP A 121 4.75 17.50 -4.16
CA TRP A 121 6.13 17.47 -4.62
C TRP A 121 6.91 16.35 -3.96
N ILE A 122 6.84 16.20 -2.64
CA ILE A 122 7.46 15.09 -1.89
C ILE A 122 6.89 13.74 -2.34
N GLN A 123 5.57 13.65 -2.51
CA GLN A 123 4.91 12.43 -2.99
C GLN A 123 5.42 12.01 -4.36
N ASN A 124 5.61 12.96 -5.29
CA ASN A 124 6.10 12.66 -6.63
C ASN A 124 7.56 12.18 -6.63
N ILE A 125 8.40 12.68 -5.71
CA ILE A 125 9.76 12.12 -5.50
C ILE A 125 9.65 10.64 -5.12
N GLY A 126 8.76 10.31 -4.19
CA GLY A 126 8.51 8.91 -3.81
C GLY A 126 8.02 8.05 -4.97
N LEU A 127 7.04 8.54 -5.74
CA LEU A 127 6.49 7.84 -6.91
C LEU A 127 7.54 7.58 -8.00
N TRP A 128 8.54 8.43 -8.13
CA TRP A 128 9.66 8.23 -9.05
C TRP A 128 10.72 7.30 -8.46
N LEU A 129 11.11 7.51 -7.20
CA LEU A 129 12.24 6.81 -6.58
C LEU A 129 11.92 5.35 -6.27
N PHE A 130 10.74 5.06 -5.69
CA PHE A 130 10.43 3.70 -5.23
C PHE A 130 10.31 2.67 -6.34
N PRO A 131 9.72 2.91 -7.51
CA PRO A 131 9.75 1.96 -8.62
C PRO A 131 11.17 1.62 -9.06
N LEU A 132 12.08 2.60 -9.08
CA LEU A 132 13.50 2.37 -9.42
C LEU A 132 14.21 1.49 -8.39
N LEU A 133 13.96 1.74 -7.09
CA LEU A 133 14.52 0.92 -6.02
C LEU A 133 13.98 -0.51 -6.06
N ILE A 134 12.68 -0.67 -6.28
CA ILE A 134 12.02 -1.97 -6.43
C ILE A 134 12.63 -2.74 -7.61
N GLY A 135 12.79 -2.09 -8.76
CA GLY A 135 13.43 -2.69 -9.93
C GLY A 135 14.84 -3.18 -9.62
N LYS A 136 15.68 -2.32 -9.03
CA LYS A 136 17.05 -2.69 -8.63
C LYS A 136 17.10 -3.86 -7.62
N VAL A 137 16.20 -3.87 -6.64
CA VAL A 137 16.12 -4.97 -5.67
C VAL A 137 15.67 -6.26 -6.36
N LEU A 138 14.69 -6.17 -7.27
CA LEU A 138 14.20 -7.31 -8.02
C LEU A 138 15.31 -7.92 -8.90
N ASP A 139 16.03 -7.09 -9.64
CA ASP A 139 17.15 -7.51 -10.50
C ASP A 139 18.26 -8.19 -9.68
N LYS A 140 18.59 -7.59 -8.53
CA LYS A 140 19.64 -8.13 -7.65
C LYS A 140 19.28 -9.47 -7.01
N THR A 141 17.99 -9.68 -6.72
CA THR A 141 17.52 -10.93 -6.08
C THR A 141 17.22 -12.04 -7.09
N ASN A 142 17.13 -11.72 -8.38
CA ASN A 142 16.77 -12.67 -9.43
C ASN A 142 17.85 -12.78 -10.52
N VAL A 143 19.11 -12.71 -10.16
CA VAL A 143 20.22 -12.82 -11.10
C VAL A 143 20.17 -14.14 -11.86
N GLY A 144 20.13 -14.06 -13.20
CA GLY A 144 20.07 -15.24 -14.10
C GLY A 144 18.68 -15.83 -14.30
N VAL A 145 17.64 -15.28 -13.69
CA VAL A 145 16.26 -15.70 -13.94
C VAL A 145 15.71 -14.92 -15.13
N THR A 146 15.45 -15.62 -16.24
CA THR A 146 14.92 -15.02 -17.48
C THR A 146 13.40 -15.15 -17.60
N ASP A 147 12.81 -16.10 -16.89
CA ASP A 147 11.37 -16.34 -16.91
C ASP A 147 10.66 -15.46 -15.87
N PRO A 148 9.79 -14.51 -16.30
CA PRO A 148 9.06 -13.64 -15.38
C PRO A 148 8.19 -14.37 -14.35
N THR A 149 7.80 -15.62 -14.63
CA THR A 149 6.95 -16.42 -13.72
C THR A 149 7.74 -17.06 -12.57
N GLN A 150 9.07 -17.06 -12.66
CA GLN A 150 9.96 -17.63 -11.65
C GLN A 150 10.61 -16.57 -10.76
N LEU A 151 10.30 -15.29 -10.96
CA LEU A 151 10.87 -14.21 -10.19
C LEU A 151 10.44 -14.28 -8.70
N ASN A 152 11.42 -14.07 -7.84
CA ASN A 152 11.19 -13.97 -6.39
C ASN A 152 10.91 -12.51 -6.01
N TYR A 153 9.68 -12.22 -5.60
CA TYR A 153 9.23 -10.89 -5.18
C TYR A 153 9.33 -10.66 -3.67
N THR A 154 9.86 -11.60 -2.88
CA THR A 154 9.90 -11.50 -1.42
C THR A 154 10.68 -10.26 -0.96
N ALA A 155 11.87 -10.01 -1.52
CA ALA A 155 12.69 -8.87 -1.12
C ALA A 155 12.04 -7.50 -1.43
N PRO A 156 11.48 -7.24 -2.63
CA PRO A 156 10.69 -6.05 -2.88
C PRO A 156 9.49 -5.87 -1.93
N LEU A 157 8.78 -6.95 -1.61
CA LEU A 157 7.62 -6.90 -0.72
C LEU A 157 8.03 -6.59 0.73
N VAL A 158 9.12 -7.18 1.21
CA VAL A 158 9.68 -6.87 2.53
C VAL A 158 10.17 -5.42 2.59
N MET A 159 10.77 -4.91 1.51
CA MET A 159 11.14 -3.49 1.42
C MET A 159 9.91 -2.57 1.54
N LEU A 160 8.81 -2.90 0.88
CA LEU A 160 7.55 -2.16 1.01
C LEU A 160 6.95 -2.26 2.41
N ALA A 161 7.04 -3.43 3.06
CA ALA A 161 6.66 -3.58 4.47
C ALA A 161 7.52 -2.69 5.38
N GLY A 162 8.82 -2.58 5.10
CA GLY A 162 9.74 -1.68 5.81
C GLY A 162 9.33 -0.20 5.72
N LEU A 163 8.84 0.25 4.57
CA LEU A 163 8.25 1.59 4.43
C LEU A 163 6.99 1.74 5.29
N GLY A 164 6.18 0.70 5.38
CA GLY A 164 5.04 0.65 6.30
C GLY A 164 5.45 0.82 7.76
N VAL A 165 6.59 0.24 8.17
CA VAL A 165 7.15 0.43 9.52
C VAL A 165 7.57 1.88 9.77
N ILE A 166 8.21 2.52 8.79
CA ILE A 166 8.57 3.96 8.89
C ILE A 166 7.29 4.79 9.04
N ALA A 167 6.27 4.53 8.22
CA ALA A 167 4.99 5.22 8.31
C ALA A 167 4.31 4.99 9.67
N LEU A 168 4.41 3.79 10.23
CA LEU A 168 3.90 3.44 11.55
C LEU A 168 4.59 4.26 12.65
N ILE A 169 5.91 4.35 12.62
CA ILE A 169 6.69 5.15 13.59
C ILE A 169 6.26 6.62 13.52
N ILE A 170 6.14 7.19 12.32
CA ILE A 170 5.68 8.57 12.13
C ILE A 170 4.24 8.73 12.66
N GLY A 171 3.34 7.80 12.36
CA GLY A 171 1.96 7.82 12.84
C GLY A 171 1.86 7.75 14.36
N LEU A 172 2.71 6.93 15.00
CA LEU A 172 2.78 6.84 16.46
C LEU A 172 3.33 8.12 17.10
N THR A 173 4.36 8.73 16.52
CA THR A 173 4.89 10.01 17.01
C THR A 173 3.84 11.12 16.91
N LEU A 174 3.11 11.19 15.80
CA LEU A 174 1.99 12.13 15.65
C LEU A 174 0.91 11.89 16.72
N LYS A 175 0.58 10.64 17.00
CA LYS A 175 -0.45 10.31 18.01
C LYS A 175 -0.05 10.67 19.45
N VAL A 176 1.23 10.74 19.75
CA VAL A 176 1.73 11.15 21.08
C VAL A 176 1.69 12.66 21.24
N VAL A 177 1.79 13.41 20.14
CA VAL A 177 1.81 14.87 20.13
C VAL A 177 0.40 15.46 19.98
N ASP A 178 -0.58 14.68 19.48
CA ASP A 178 -1.98 15.04 19.28
C ASP A 178 -2.78 14.89 20.60
#